data_0bad280614bac1a7462b092c2662842c
#
_entry.id   0bad280614bac1a7462b092c2662842c
#
_cell.length_a   1.000
_cell.length_b   1.000
_cell.length_c   1.000
_cell.angle_alpha   90.00
_cell.angle_beta   90.00
_cell.angle_gamma   90.00
#
_symmetry.space_group_name_H-M   'P 1'
#
loop_
_entity.id
_entity.type
_entity.pdbx_description
1 polymer ?
#
loop_
_entity_poly.entity_id
_entity_poly.type
_entity_poly.pdbx_seq_one_letter_code
_entity_poly.pdbx_strand_id
1 'polypeptide(L)'
;MTGKIRGAVLAGGAASRFGGRPKGLERVGGQRILDYVVTNVRQATGEAPLLVANAPDAETWCPGLEVVRDVLPERGSLGGIYTALTAAPEPVLLVAWDMPFVPVPLLRALIEGLNGYDVFLPESGGKRGVEPLCGVYGPACGPAIRERLDQEDYRAIGFHDAVRVGTLALEEVGRHGDPARLFYNVNTAGELAEAEAMWQRRG
;
A
#
# COMPACT_ATOMS: atom_id res chain seq x y z
N MET A 1 -1.83 23.90 0.94
CA MET A 1 -2.25 23.22 -0.32
C MET A 1 -1.32 22.03 -0.48
N THR A 2 -1.84 20.81 -0.34
CA THR A 2 -1.09 19.58 -0.64
C THR A 2 -0.76 19.60 -2.13
N GLY A 3 0.53 19.57 -2.46
CA GLY A 3 1.02 19.45 -3.83
C GLY A 3 0.47 18.19 -4.50
N LYS A 4 0.84 17.95 -5.76
CA LYS A 4 0.48 16.72 -6.48
C LYS A 4 0.96 15.50 -5.69
N ILE A 5 0.10 14.46 -5.58
CA ILE A 5 0.41 13.17 -4.93
C ILE A 5 0.29 12.08 -5.99
N ARG A 6 1.31 11.28 -6.17
CA ARG A 6 1.27 10.11 -7.05
C ARG A 6 0.68 8.91 -6.30
N GLY A 7 -0.26 8.20 -6.91
CA GLY A 7 -0.73 6.91 -6.40
C GLY A 7 0.23 5.78 -6.78
N ALA A 8 0.43 4.80 -5.88
CA ALA A 8 1.15 3.56 -6.18
C ALA A 8 0.45 2.36 -5.52
N VAL A 9 0.28 1.28 -6.26
CA VAL A 9 -0.21 0.00 -5.75
C VAL A 9 0.96 -0.98 -5.74
N LEU A 10 1.32 -1.46 -4.53
CA LEU A 10 2.40 -2.42 -4.36
C LEU A 10 1.86 -3.84 -4.54
N ALA A 11 2.13 -4.42 -5.71
CA ALA A 11 1.71 -5.76 -6.11
C ALA A 11 2.89 -6.74 -6.05
N GLY A 12 3.47 -6.91 -4.88
CA GLY A 12 4.62 -7.78 -4.60
C GLY A 12 4.30 -8.89 -3.61
N GLY A 13 5.24 -9.82 -3.47
CA GLY A 13 5.18 -10.95 -2.55
C GLY A 13 5.13 -12.29 -3.27
N ALA A 14 5.71 -13.34 -2.65
CA ALA A 14 5.77 -14.67 -3.22
C ALA A 14 4.35 -15.24 -3.41
N ALA A 15 3.94 -15.45 -4.65
CA ALA A 15 2.66 -16.05 -5.06
C ALA A 15 2.48 -17.52 -4.60
N SER A 16 3.44 -18.08 -3.86
CA SER A 16 3.52 -19.49 -3.48
C SER A 16 2.34 -19.99 -2.61
N ARG A 17 1.62 -19.08 -1.94
CA ARG A 17 0.55 -19.45 -0.99
C ARG A 17 -0.83 -19.62 -1.64
N PHE A 18 -1.03 -19.19 -2.88
CA PHE A 18 -2.25 -19.34 -3.66
C PHE A 18 -2.08 -20.35 -4.82
N GLY A 19 -1.24 -21.37 -4.67
CA GLY A 19 -0.99 -22.35 -5.74
C GLY A 19 -0.35 -21.71 -7.00
N GLY A 20 0.45 -20.65 -6.80
CA GLY A 20 1.11 -19.95 -7.91
C GLY A 20 0.29 -18.81 -8.52
N ARG A 21 -0.95 -18.57 -8.07
CA ARG A 21 -1.76 -17.45 -8.58
C ARG A 21 -1.45 -16.14 -7.84
N PRO A 22 -1.48 -14.99 -8.55
CA PRO A 22 -1.32 -13.69 -7.93
C PRO A 22 -2.51 -13.37 -7.02
N LYS A 23 -2.26 -13.21 -5.71
CA LYS A 23 -3.31 -13.03 -4.68
C LYS A 23 -4.24 -11.84 -4.90
N GLY A 24 -3.74 -10.73 -5.43
CA GLY A 24 -4.55 -9.55 -5.71
C GLY A 24 -5.53 -9.72 -6.87
N LEU A 25 -5.40 -10.79 -7.67
CA LEU A 25 -6.35 -11.13 -8.71
C LEU A 25 -7.52 -11.99 -8.21
N GLU A 26 -7.46 -12.48 -6.95
CA GLU A 26 -8.58 -13.15 -6.30
C GLU A 26 -9.74 -12.18 -6.05
N ARG A 27 -10.94 -12.72 -5.86
CA ARG A 27 -12.16 -11.90 -5.77
C ARG A 27 -12.71 -11.87 -4.36
N VAL A 28 -13.17 -10.68 -3.96
CA VAL A 28 -13.97 -10.44 -2.75
C VAL A 28 -15.19 -9.63 -3.18
N GLY A 29 -16.37 -10.05 -2.80
CA GLY A 29 -17.61 -9.40 -3.22
C GLY A 29 -17.80 -9.35 -4.75
N GLY A 30 -17.30 -10.35 -5.47
CA GLY A 30 -17.41 -10.48 -6.93
C GLY A 30 -16.41 -9.65 -7.74
N GLN A 31 -15.60 -8.76 -7.13
CA GLN A 31 -14.59 -7.94 -7.81
C GLN A 31 -13.18 -8.33 -7.37
N ARG A 32 -12.18 -8.22 -8.26
CA ARG A 32 -10.78 -8.49 -7.89
C ARG A 32 -10.30 -7.51 -6.84
N ILE A 33 -9.47 -7.99 -5.89
CA ILE A 33 -8.91 -7.15 -4.81
C ILE A 33 -8.09 -6.01 -5.41
N LEU A 34 -7.26 -6.30 -6.41
CA LEU A 34 -6.46 -5.29 -7.13
C LEU A 34 -7.33 -4.18 -7.71
N ASP A 35 -8.51 -4.51 -8.28
CA ASP A 35 -9.41 -3.51 -8.88
C ASP A 35 -9.98 -2.56 -7.83
N TYR A 36 -10.30 -3.05 -6.61
CA TYR A 36 -10.70 -2.20 -5.49
C TYR A 36 -9.59 -1.22 -5.12
N VAL A 37 -8.37 -1.74 -4.93
CA VAL A 37 -7.24 -0.91 -4.51
C VAL A 37 -6.91 0.13 -5.57
N VAL A 38 -6.79 -0.26 -6.84
CA VAL A 38 -6.53 0.67 -7.96
C VAL A 38 -7.60 1.75 -8.06
N THR A 39 -8.87 1.36 -7.95
CA THR A 39 -10.00 2.31 -8.02
C THR A 39 -9.94 3.31 -6.87
N ASN A 40 -9.71 2.84 -5.63
CA ASN A 40 -9.71 3.69 -4.45
C ASN A 40 -8.49 4.64 -4.43
N VAL A 41 -7.31 4.16 -4.83
CA VAL A 41 -6.11 5.02 -4.96
C VAL A 41 -6.33 6.07 -6.04
N ARG A 42 -6.87 5.69 -7.21
CA ARG A 42 -7.22 6.65 -8.29
C ARG A 42 -8.19 7.71 -7.82
N GLN A 43 -9.23 7.35 -7.07
CA GLN A 43 -10.21 8.31 -6.54
C GLN A 43 -9.64 9.22 -5.46
N ALA A 44 -8.66 8.74 -4.70
CA ALA A 44 -8.00 9.55 -3.68
C ALA A 44 -7.02 10.56 -4.27
N THR A 45 -6.23 10.17 -5.30
CA THR A 45 -5.18 10.99 -5.90
C THR A 45 -5.63 11.77 -7.13
N GLY A 46 -6.75 11.38 -7.77
CA GLY A 46 -7.28 12.00 -8.98
C GLY A 46 -6.65 11.47 -10.29
N GLU A 47 -5.68 10.56 -10.24
CA GLU A 47 -5.02 9.99 -11.41
C GLU A 47 -4.74 8.49 -11.28
N ALA A 48 -4.45 7.83 -12.40
CA ALA A 48 -4.12 6.41 -12.43
C ALA A 48 -2.85 6.12 -11.62
N PRO A 49 -2.86 5.17 -10.67
CA PRO A 49 -1.67 4.83 -9.89
C PRO A 49 -0.61 4.10 -10.72
N LEU A 50 0.63 4.11 -10.24
CA LEU A 50 1.66 3.16 -10.63
C LEU A 50 1.29 1.76 -10.12
N LEU A 51 1.62 0.72 -10.87
CA LEU A 51 1.59 -0.66 -10.39
C LEU A 51 3.03 -1.14 -10.20
N VAL A 52 3.48 -1.24 -8.95
CA VAL A 52 4.81 -1.76 -8.63
C VAL A 52 4.72 -3.28 -8.56
N ALA A 53 5.25 -3.96 -9.58
CA ALA A 53 5.11 -5.41 -9.70
C ALA A 53 6.27 -6.03 -10.51
N ASN A 54 6.75 -7.22 -10.08
CA ASN A 54 7.85 -7.94 -10.74
C ASN A 54 7.38 -9.12 -11.59
N ALA A 55 6.10 -9.50 -11.51
CA ALA A 55 5.57 -10.61 -12.29
C ALA A 55 5.66 -10.33 -13.81
N PRO A 56 6.06 -11.31 -14.62
CA PRO A 56 6.23 -11.10 -16.07
C PRO A 56 4.97 -10.64 -16.79
N ASP A 57 3.80 -11.05 -16.28
CA ASP A 57 2.46 -10.77 -16.82
C ASP A 57 1.75 -9.57 -16.16
N ALA A 58 2.43 -8.83 -15.27
CA ALA A 58 1.83 -7.73 -14.50
C ALA A 58 1.15 -6.65 -15.38
N GLU A 59 1.67 -6.42 -16.57
CA GLU A 59 1.10 -5.47 -17.55
C GLU A 59 -0.31 -5.86 -18.01
N THR A 60 -0.65 -7.15 -17.90
CA THR A 60 -1.97 -7.67 -18.27
C THR A 60 -3.01 -7.53 -17.14
N TRP A 61 -2.57 -7.30 -15.92
CA TRP A 61 -3.48 -7.29 -14.73
C TRP A 61 -4.43 -6.10 -14.71
N CYS A 62 -3.92 -4.92 -15.08
CA CYS A 62 -4.70 -3.69 -15.19
C CYS A 62 -4.23 -2.91 -16.43
N PRO A 63 -4.77 -3.23 -17.63
CA PRO A 63 -4.40 -2.55 -18.88
C PRO A 63 -4.54 -1.02 -18.74
N GLY A 64 -3.52 -0.31 -19.17
CA GLY A 64 -3.46 1.16 -19.10
C GLY A 64 -2.85 1.73 -17.83
N LEU A 65 -2.45 0.91 -16.84
CA LEU A 65 -1.56 1.35 -15.77
C LEU A 65 -0.10 1.26 -16.20
N GLU A 66 0.68 2.19 -15.70
CA GLU A 66 2.15 2.14 -15.77
C GLU A 66 2.64 1.08 -14.77
N VAL A 67 3.33 0.04 -15.27
CA VAL A 67 3.94 -1.00 -14.45
C VAL A 67 5.41 -0.67 -14.23
N VAL A 68 5.82 -0.63 -12.96
CA VAL A 68 7.21 -0.37 -12.56
C VAL A 68 7.76 -1.62 -11.85
N ARG A 69 8.92 -2.09 -12.30
CA ARG A 69 9.63 -3.22 -11.69
C ARG A 69 10.55 -2.74 -10.58
N ASP A 70 10.77 -3.57 -9.58
CA ASP A 70 11.66 -3.23 -8.46
C ASP A 70 13.04 -2.78 -8.94
N VAL A 71 13.44 -1.58 -8.54
CA VAL A 71 14.78 -1.03 -8.79
C VAL A 71 15.84 -1.89 -8.11
N LEU A 72 15.51 -2.43 -6.94
CA LEU A 72 16.35 -3.35 -6.17
C LEU A 72 15.54 -4.62 -5.89
N PRO A 73 15.71 -5.69 -6.68
CA PRO A 73 14.97 -6.93 -6.51
C PRO A 73 15.25 -7.60 -5.15
N GLU A 74 14.27 -8.39 -4.69
CA GLU A 74 14.39 -9.23 -3.47
C GLU A 74 14.60 -8.46 -2.16
N ARG A 75 14.18 -7.19 -2.11
CA ARG A 75 14.28 -6.32 -0.92
C ARG A 75 12.95 -6.19 -0.15
N GLY A 76 12.01 -7.10 -0.39
CA GLY A 76 10.71 -7.13 0.27
C GLY A 76 9.87 -5.86 0.04
N SER A 77 8.99 -5.56 1.00
CA SER A 77 8.11 -4.40 0.89
C SER A 77 8.86 -3.06 0.92
N LEU A 78 10.01 -2.98 1.63
CA LEU A 78 10.82 -1.76 1.65
C LEU A 78 11.41 -1.44 0.27
N GLY A 79 11.84 -2.47 -0.49
CA GLY A 79 12.28 -2.33 -1.88
C GLY A 79 11.19 -1.81 -2.80
N GLY A 80 9.94 -2.28 -2.60
CA GLY A 80 8.79 -1.79 -3.36
C GLY A 80 8.43 -0.34 -3.03
N ILE A 81 8.50 0.08 -1.74
CA ILE A 81 8.33 1.49 -1.34
C ILE A 81 9.40 2.35 -2.00
N TYR A 82 10.67 1.91 -1.95
CA TYR A 82 11.78 2.60 -2.60
C TYR A 82 11.56 2.76 -4.11
N THR A 83 11.10 1.71 -4.77
CA THR A 83 10.79 1.71 -6.20
C THR A 83 9.69 2.74 -6.53
N ALA A 84 8.61 2.76 -5.76
CA ALA A 84 7.53 3.73 -5.97
C ALA A 84 8.02 5.19 -5.84
N LEU A 85 8.86 5.48 -4.83
CA LEU A 85 9.46 6.80 -4.62
C LEU A 85 10.47 7.17 -5.72
N THR A 86 11.18 6.20 -6.27
CA THR A 86 12.14 6.45 -7.38
C THR A 86 11.42 6.74 -8.70
N ALA A 87 10.22 6.17 -8.87
CA ALA A 87 9.42 6.36 -10.08
C ALA A 87 8.61 7.67 -10.10
N ALA A 88 8.52 8.40 -8.97
CA ALA A 88 7.75 9.63 -8.86
C ALA A 88 8.54 10.72 -8.12
N PRO A 89 8.65 11.96 -8.68
CA PRO A 89 9.30 13.09 -8.01
C PRO A 89 8.44 13.69 -6.88
N GLU A 90 7.13 13.49 -6.92
CA GLU A 90 6.14 13.92 -5.91
C GLU A 90 5.99 12.91 -4.79
N PRO A 91 5.37 13.28 -3.64
CA PRO A 91 4.99 12.31 -2.61
C PRO A 91 4.08 11.20 -3.16
N VAL A 92 4.21 9.99 -2.62
CA VAL A 92 3.53 8.80 -3.08
C VAL A 92 2.54 8.31 -2.02
N LEU A 93 1.24 8.21 -2.38
CA LEU A 93 0.27 7.41 -1.66
C LEU A 93 0.44 5.95 -2.09
N LEU A 94 0.95 5.12 -1.19
CA LEU A 94 1.19 3.70 -1.43
C LEU A 94 0.16 2.83 -0.71
N VAL A 95 -0.42 1.86 -1.42
CA VAL A 95 -1.32 0.85 -0.85
C VAL A 95 -0.93 -0.53 -1.38
N ALA A 96 -0.86 -1.52 -0.50
CA ALA A 96 -0.65 -2.91 -0.91
C ALA A 96 -1.91 -3.48 -1.59
N TRP A 97 -1.71 -4.29 -2.60
CA TRP A 97 -2.76 -4.86 -3.45
C TRP A 97 -3.66 -5.90 -2.78
N ASP A 98 -3.34 -6.34 -1.57
CA ASP A 98 -4.04 -7.37 -0.81
C ASP A 98 -4.94 -6.82 0.31
N MET A 99 -5.20 -5.51 0.30
CA MET A 99 -6.04 -4.78 1.26
C MET A 99 -7.39 -4.37 0.64
N PRO A 100 -8.40 -5.25 0.55
CA PRO A 100 -9.65 -4.97 -0.19
C PRO A 100 -10.56 -3.93 0.48
N PHE A 101 -10.32 -3.57 1.74
CA PHE A 101 -11.26 -2.79 2.55
C PHE A 101 -10.83 -1.35 2.82
N VAL A 102 -9.67 -0.91 2.34
CA VAL A 102 -9.17 0.46 2.55
C VAL A 102 -10.03 1.46 1.76
N PRO A 103 -10.80 2.35 2.42
CA PRO A 103 -11.72 3.24 1.74
C PRO A 103 -11.07 4.56 1.31
N VAL A 104 -11.62 5.20 0.29
CA VAL A 104 -11.16 6.50 -0.24
C VAL A 104 -11.05 7.59 0.84
N PRO A 105 -12.02 7.75 1.77
CA PRO A 105 -11.90 8.78 2.81
C PRO A 105 -10.65 8.61 3.69
N LEU A 106 -10.27 7.38 4.05
CA LEU A 106 -9.04 7.12 4.80
C LEU A 106 -7.81 7.53 3.99
N LEU A 107 -7.75 7.17 2.70
CA LEU A 107 -6.64 7.53 1.83
C LEU A 107 -6.48 9.06 1.69
N ARG A 108 -7.58 9.80 1.62
CA ARG A 108 -7.56 11.27 1.59
C ARG A 108 -7.08 11.87 2.91
N ALA A 109 -7.52 11.32 4.06
CA ALA A 109 -7.04 11.76 5.37
C ALA A 109 -5.52 11.55 5.52
N LEU A 110 -4.97 10.44 4.98
CA LEU A 110 -3.52 10.21 4.96
C LEU A 110 -2.80 11.22 4.07
N ILE A 111 -3.33 11.56 2.90
CA ILE A 111 -2.77 12.59 2.01
C ILE A 111 -2.72 13.95 2.72
N GLU A 112 -3.80 14.35 3.36
CA GLU A 112 -3.91 15.62 4.09
C GLU A 112 -2.95 15.66 5.29
N GLY A 113 -2.76 14.52 5.96
CA GLY A 113 -1.90 14.39 7.13
C GLY A 113 -0.40 14.48 6.85
N LEU A 114 0.06 14.34 5.60
CA LEU A 114 1.49 14.43 5.27
C LEU A 114 2.09 15.81 5.60
N ASN A 115 1.27 16.85 5.75
CA ASN A 115 1.72 18.22 5.97
C ASN A 115 2.67 18.34 7.18
N GLY A 116 3.94 18.69 6.91
CA GLY A 116 4.96 18.81 7.94
C GLY A 116 5.74 17.53 8.27
N TYR A 117 5.39 16.41 7.66
CA TYR A 117 6.03 15.10 7.83
C TYR A 117 6.69 14.64 6.53
N ASP A 118 7.64 13.72 6.66
CA ASP A 118 8.28 13.07 5.52
C ASP A 118 7.57 11.74 5.16
N VAL A 119 6.93 11.13 6.13
CA VAL A 119 6.04 9.97 5.98
C VAL A 119 4.83 10.13 6.91
N PHE A 120 3.64 9.75 6.43
CA PHE A 120 2.42 9.77 7.23
C PHE A 120 1.66 8.45 7.09
N LEU A 121 1.43 7.77 8.22
CA LEU A 121 0.91 6.40 8.28
C LEU A 121 -0.33 6.32 9.19
N PRO A 122 -1.28 5.41 8.93
CA PRO A 122 -2.34 5.14 9.89
C PRO A 122 -1.81 4.28 11.03
N GLU A 123 -2.23 4.58 12.25
CA GLU A 123 -2.06 3.67 13.37
C GLU A 123 -2.92 2.41 13.17
N SER A 124 -2.41 1.28 13.63
CA SER A 124 -3.08 -0.01 13.53
C SER A 124 -2.90 -0.81 14.82
N GLY A 125 -3.81 -1.76 15.08
CA GLY A 125 -3.70 -2.71 16.19
C GLY A 125 -2.63 -3.80 15.99
N GLY A 126 -1.88 -3.76 14.88
CA GLY A 126 -0.81 -4.72 14.57
C GLY A 126 0.46 -4.48 15.42
N LYS A 127 1.38 -5.47 15.39
CA LYS A 127 2.64 -5.45 16.18
C LYS A 127 3.54 -4.24 15.91
N ARG A 128 3.39 -3.57 14.77
CA ARG A 128 4.20 -2.38 14.41
C ARG A 128 3.58 -1.07 14.91
N GLY A 129 2.35 -1.09 15.41
CA GLY A 129 1.60 0.09 15.79
C GLY A 129 1.08 0.93 14.62
N VAL A 130 1.61 0.72 13.42
CA VAL A 130 1.23 1.42 12.18
C VAL A 130 1.10 0.44 11.02
N GLU A 131 0.41 0.85 9.92
CA GLU A 131 0.34 0.07 8.68
C GLU A 131 1.19 0.74 7.59
N PRO A 132 2.44 0.26 7.39
CA PRO A 132 3.36 0.88 6.44
C PRO A 132 3.00 0.62 4.97
N LEU A 133 2.15 -0.36 4.69
CA LEU A 133 1.73 -0.65 3.32
C LEU A 133 0.39 0.03 2.95
N CYS A 134 -0.03 1.00 3.76
CA CYS A 134 -1.12 1.92 3.46
C CYS A 134 -0.74 3.29 4.01
N GLY A 135 0.03 4.10 3.26
CA GLY A 135 0.52 5.38 3.77
C GLY A 135 1.03 6.33 2.69
N VAL A 136 1.42 7.53 3.11
CA VAL A 136 1.97 8.54 2.21
C VAL A 136 3.44 8.77 2.54
N TYR A 137 4.28 8.71 1.52
CA TYR A 137 5.73 8.80 1.61
C TYR A 137 6.21 9.99 0.78
N GLY A 138 6.91 10.93 1.41
CA GLY A 138 7.56 12.05 0.74
C GLY A 138 8.92 11.66 0.13
N PRO A 139 9.43 12.45 -0.83
CA PRO A 139 10.72 12.18 -1.48
C PRO A 139 11.90 12.08 -0.50
N ALA A 140 11.85 12.77 0.65
CA ALA A 140 12.88 12.71 1.69
C ALA A 140 13.08 11.30 2.27
N CYS A 141 12.09 10.40 2.15
CA CYS A 141 12.23 9.01 2.58
C CYS A 141 13.19 8.21 1.67
N GLY A 142 13.33 8.58 0.38
CA GLY A 142 14.14 7.84 -0.57
C GLY A 142 15.59 7.58 -0.12
N PRO A 143 16.38 8.60 0.22
CA PRO A 143 17.74 8.42 0.73
C PRO A 143 17.81 7.57 2.00
N ALA A 144 16.92 7.79 2.96
CA ALA A 144 16.88 7.04 4.21
C ALA A 144 16.56 5.56 4.00
N ILE A 145 15.61 5.25 3.11
CA ILE A 145 15.29 3.88 2.71
C ILE A 145 16.48 3.24 2.00
N ARG A 146 17.13 3.95 1.07
CA ARG A 146 18.29 3.45 0.35
C ARG A 146 19.41 3.03 1.30
N GLU A 147 19.72 3.84 2.31
CA GLU A 147 20.70 3.50 3.33
C GLU A 147 20.38 2.20 4.05
N ARG A 148 19.11 1.98 4.44
CA ARG A 148 18.68 0.73 5.08
C ARG A 148 18.80 -0.47 4.15
N LEU A 149 18.42 -0.31 2.89
CA LEU A 149 18.54 -1.37 1.88
C LEU A 149 20.02 -1.76 1.64
N ASP A 150 20.94 -0.80 1.65
CA ASP A 150 22.37 -1.05 1.52
C ASP A 150 22.95 -1.74 2.76
N GLN A 151 22.35 -1.57 3.95
CA GLN A 151 22.66 -2.27 5.20
C GLN A 151 21.94 -3.62 5.34
N GLU A 152 21.23 -4.08 4.31
CA GLU A 152 20.42 -5.30 4.31
C GLU A 152 19.29 -5.30 5.37
N ASP A 153 18.87 -4.14 5.85
CA ASP A 153 17.68 -3.98 6.69
C ASP A 153 16.45 -3.75 5.82
N TYR A 154 15.63 -4.79 5.62
CA TYR A 154 14.44 -4.77 4.77
C TYR A 154 13.14 -4.53 5.53
N ARG A 155 13.21 -4.13 6.81
CA ARG A 155 12.04 -3.80 7.62
C ARG A 155 11.35 -2.56 7.08
N ALA A 156 10.05 -2.66 6.80
CA ALA A 156 9.26 -1.58 6.19
C ALA A 156 9.28 -0.26 6.98
N ILE A 157 9.59 -0.30 8.28
CA ILE A 157 9.69 0.85 9.19
C ILE A 157 11.12 1.11 9.67
N GLY A 158 12.14 0.40 9.13
CA GLY A 158 13.52 0.46 9.61
C GLY A 158 14.20 1.83 9.46
N PHE A 159 13.67 2.69 8.59
CA PHE A 159 14.21 4.02 8.30
C PHE A 159 13.51 5.17 9.06
N HIS A 160 12.51 4.87 9.90
CA HIS A 160 11.67 5.88 10.56
C HIS A 160 12.44 6.79 11.52
N ASP A 161 13.56 6.34 12.07
CA ASP A 161 14.45 7.12 12.91
C ASP A 161 15.22 8.23 12.15
N ALA A 162 15.29 8.14 10.82
CA ALA A 162 15.99 9.08 9.96
C ALA A 162 15.09 10.12 9.29
N VAL A 163 13.77 10.09 9.55
CA VAL A 163 12.77 10.94 8.89
C VAL A 163 11.71 11.43 9.89
N ARG A 164 10.95 12.45 9.51
CA ARG A 164 9.82 12.94 10.33
C ARG A 164 8.60 12.07 10.06
N VAL A 165 8.24 11.24 11.02
CA VAL A 165 7.09 10.35 10.95
C VAL A 165 5.88 11.02 11.60
N GLY A 166 4.76 11.09 10.87
CA GLY A 166 3.45 11.44 11.42
C GLY A 166 2.52 10.24 11.39
N THR A 167 1.54 10.20 12.25
CA THR A 167 0.52 9.15 12.27
C THR A 167 -0.90 9.71 12.31
N LEU A 168 -1.83 9.03 11.63
CA LEU A 168 -3.24 9.20 11.85
C LEU A 168 -3.63 8.31 13.04
N ALA A 169 -4.04 8.92 14.15
CA ALA A 169 -4.34 8.21 15.40
C ALA A 169 -5.39 7.11 15.18
N LEU A 170 -5.28 6.02 15.93
CA LEU A 170 -6.16 4.85 15.80
C LEU A 170 -7.65 5.21 15.94
N GLU A 171 -7.99 6.18 16.79
CA GLU A 171 -9.35 6.71 16.92
C GLU A 171 -9.84 7.37 15.62
N GLU A 172 -9.00 8.15 14.95
CA GLU A 172 -9.32 8.78 13.66
C GLU A 172 -9.45 7.73 12.56
N VAL A 173 -8.56 6.73 12.54
CA VAL A 173 -8.68 5.58 11.63
C VAL A 173 -10.04 4.88 11.84
N GLY A 174 -10.45 4.71 13.10
CA GLY A 174 -11.73 4.11 13.48
C GLY A 174 -12.97 4.83 12.92
N ARG A 175 -12.87 6.13 12.60
CA ARG A 175 -13.95 6.89 11.95
C ARG A 175 -14.20 6.47 10.49
N HIS A 176 -13.24 5.79 9.88
CA HIS A 176 -13.34 5.27 8.50
C HIS A 176 -13.76 3.81 8.45
N GLY A 177 -13.81 3.12 9.58
CA GLY A 177 -14.19 1.72 9.72
C GLY A 177 -13.40 1.00 10.81
N ASP A 178 -13.72 -0.25 11.07
CA ASP A 178 -12.96 -1.09 12.01
C ASP A 178 -11.50 -1.25 11.53
N PRO A 179 -10.49 -0.79 12.26
CA PRO A 179 -9.08 -0.87 11.85
C PRO A 179 -8.61 -2.30 11.54
N ALA A 180 -9.11 -3.31 12.27
CA ALA A 180 -8.77 -4.71 12.01
C ALA A 180 -9.27 -5.17 10.64
N ARG A 181 -10.42 -4.65 10.19
CA ARG A 181 -10.97 -4.92 8.88
C ARG A 181 -10.31 -4.06 7.80
N LEU A 182 -10.09 -2.76 8.04
CA LEU A 182 -9.51 -1.84 7.06
C LEU A 182 -8.16 -2.36 6.55
N PHE A 183 -7.31 -2.86 7.46
CA PHE A 183 -5.97 -3.36 7.15
C PHE A 183 -5.88 -4.88 7.06
N TYR A 184 -7.02 -5.54 6.81
CA TYR A 184 -7.03 -6.98 6.62
C TYR A 184 -6.34 -7.35 5.30
N ASN A 185 -5.29 -8.19 5.40
CA ASN A 185 -4.50 -8.63 4.25
C ASN A 185 -4.93 -10.03 3.82
N VAL A 186 -5.18 -10.23 2.54
CA VAL A 186 -5.53 -11.54 1.96
C VAL A 186 -4.27 -12.21 1.41
N ASN A 187 -3.73 -13.19 2.15
CA ASN A 187 -2.50 -13.90 1.78
C ASN A 187 -2.71 -15.41 1.57
N THR A 188 -3.84 -15.96 2.02
CA THR A 188 -4.18 -17.39 1.97
C THR A 188 -5.63 -17.57 1.54
N ALA A 189 -5.98 -18.80 1.11
CA ALA A 189 -7.36 -19.14 0.78
C ALA A 189 -8.32 -19.01 1.99
N GLY A 190 -7.82 -19.27 3.22
CA GLY A 190 -8.59 -19.05 4.45
C GLY A 190 -8.92 -17.58 4.67
N GLU A 191 -7.91 -16.70 4.55
CA GLU A 191 -8.09 -15.25 4.65
C GLU A 191 -8.99 -14.71 3.54
N LEU A 192 -8.96 -15.30 2.34
CA LEU A 192 -9.88 -14.96 1.26
C LEU A 192 -11.34 -15.28 1.64
N ALA A 193 -11.60 -16.45 2.20
CA ALA A 193 -12.93 -16.82 2.66
C ALA A 193 -13.41 -15.92 3.81
N GLU A 194 -12.53 -15.55 4.73
CA GLU A 194 -12.83 -14.58 5.80
C GLU A 194 -13.14 -13.18 5.23
N ALA A 195 -12.35 -12.70 4.25
CA ALA A 195 -12.60 -11.43 3.58
C ALA A 195 -13.96 -11.43 2.86
N GLU A 196 -14.33 -12.53 2.19
CA GLU A 196 -15.66 -12.69 1.56
C GLU A 196 -16.77 -12.62 2.61
N ALA A 197 -16.62 -13.32 3.76
CA ALA A 197 -17.58 -13.25 4.85
C ALA A 197 -17.69 -11.83 5.46
N MET A 198 -16.58 -11.10 5.58
CA MET A 198 -16.58 -9.69 6.01
C MET A 198 -17.30 -8.79 5.00
N TRP A 199 -17.15 -9.09 3.70
CA TRP A 199 -17.82 -8.33 2.65
C TRP A 199 -19.33 -8.48 2.72
N GLN A 200 -19.83 -9.69 2.89
CA GLN A 200 -21.25 -10.01 2.99
C GLN A 200 -21.93 -9.35 4.19
N ARG A 201 -21.20 -9.15 5.30
CA ARG A 201 -21.70 -8.45 6.50
C ARG A 201 -21.77 -6.92 6.36
N ARG A 202 -21.49 -6.36 5.18
CA ARG A 202 -21.63 -4.91 4.87
C ARG A 202 -23.08 -4.46 4.61
N GLY A 203 -24.00 -5.42 4.47
CA GLY A 203 -25.41 -5.15 4.21
C GLY A 203 -26.21 -4.81 5.47
#